data_47387bbd7da0076aa3c12a8506c74609
#
_entry.id   47387bbd7da0076aa3c12a8506c74609
#
_cell.length_a   1.000
_cell.length_b   1.000
_cell.length_c   1.000
_cell.angle_alpha   90.00
_cell.angle_beta   90.00
_cell.angle_gamma   90.00
#
_symmetry.space_group_name_H-M   'P 1'
#
loop_
_entity.id
_entity.type
_entity.pdbx_description
1 polymer ?
#
loop_
_entity_poly.entity_id
_entity_poly.type
_entity_poly.pdbx_seq_one_letter_code
_entity_poly.pdbx_strand_id
1 'polypeptide(L)'
;MGADASSTISTYFRVCDGVRVRFADSKADSDSTVLLLSPWPESLWAFRRIWGRVAALGRVVAIDLPGFGHSDGRPELIAPDTSGAFLARLIDEWGLGAPHVVGPDVGTAAALFLAAKAPERVTSLTIGGGAVRFPIEAGGALKDIIEAPSLDVVRGLDARTNIGAAVETAAPSITEPDVHEDYVSAYDLGRFAESARFVRHYPEQNPVLRDLLPTITMPTQIVAGRDDDLVPWSNNEYLHDVLPNSEIHPLDAGHFAWEQAPEEYGSLVVDWVSGGHRRARGG
;
A
#
# COMPACT_ATOMS: atom_id res chain seq x y z
N MET A 1 -9.36 31.01 11.98
CA MET A 1 -7.93 30.75 12.16
C MET A 1 -7.85 29.37 12.80
N GLY A 2 -7.91 28.34 11.98
CA GLY A 2 -7.77 26.95 12.40
C GLY A 2 -6.28 26.61 12.42
N ALA A 3 -5.85 25.93 13.47
CA ALA A 3 -4.48 25.50 13.70
C ALA A 3 -3.96 24.71 12.50
N ASP A 4 -2.78 25.09 12.10
CA ASP A 4 -1.88 24.37 11.20
C ASP A 4 -1.53 23.01 11.86
N ALA A 5 -2.41 22.02 11.72
CA ALA A 5 -2.06 20.66 12.06
C ALA A 5 -0.93 20.29 11.11
N SER A 6 0.25 20.06 11.63
CA SER A 6 1.50 19.80 10.93
C SER A 6 1.24 19.03 9.63
N SER A 7 1.32 19.70 8.49
CA SER A 7 1.17 19.11 7.16
C SER A 7 2.35 18.21 6.79
N THR A 8 3.35 18.09 7.68
CA THR A 8 4.62 17.41 7.43
C THR A 8 4.63 16.04 8.12
N ILE A 9 4.92 15.00 7.36
CA ILE A 9 5.15 13.65 7.89
C ILE A 9 6.47 13.65 8.67
N SER A 10 6.41 13.37 9.98
CA SER A 10 7.58 13.11 10.80
C SER A 10 7.72 11.61 11.03
N THR A 11 8.88 11.06 10.72
CA THR A 11 9.10 9.61 10.76
C THR A 11 9.90 9.20 11.99
N TYR A 12 9.56 8.03 12.52
CA TYR A 12 10.16 7.39 13.69
C TYR A 12 10.36 5.90 13.42
N PHE A 13 11.00 5.22 14.35
CA PHE A 13 11.11 3.76 14.32
C PHE A 13 10.55 3.14 15.59
N ARG A 14 9.84 2.02 15.44
CA ARG A 14 9.34 1.20 16.53
C ARG A 14 9.51 -0.28 16.19
N VAL A 15 9.83 -1.08 17.17
CA VAL A 15 9.90 -2.54 16.99
C VAL A 15 8.50 -3.14 17.10
N CYS A 16 8.17 -4.03 16.18
CA CYS A 16 7.01 -4.91 16.22
C CYS A 16 7.46 -6.31 15.81
N ASP A 17 7.15 -7.33 16.61
CA ASP A 17 7.54 -8.72 16.36
C ASP A 17 9.04 -8.87 16.00
N GLY A 18 9.92 -8.10 16.68
CA GLY A 18 11.35 -8.09 16.45
C GLY A 18 11.82 -7.43 15.15
N VAL A 19 10.94 -6.76 14.41
CA VAL A 19 11.25 -5.96 13.20
C VAL A 19 11.20 -4.50 13.56
N ARG A 20 12.24 -3.74 13.21
CA ARG A 20 12.26 -2.30 13.33
C ARG A 20 11.50 -1.67 12.16
N VAL A 21 10.29 -1.19 12.44
CA VAL A 21 9.37 -0.59 11.46
C VAL A 21 9.52 0.91 11.47
N ARG A 22 9.73 1.52 10.29
CA ARG A 22 9.61 2.97 10.12
C ARG A 22 8.13 3.34 10.06
N PHE A 23 7.76 4.37 10.80
CA PHE A 23 6.39 4.83 10.86
C PHE A 23 6.28 6.34 11.04
N ALA A 24 5.11 6.88 10.73
CA ALA A 24 4.65 8.20 11.13
C ALA A 24 3.31 8.04 11.88
N ASP A 25 3.07 8.88 12.87
CA ASP A 25 1.85 8.87 13.68
C ASP A 25 1.40 10.31 13.93
N SER A 26 0.17 10.65 13.55
CA SER A 26 -0.40 11.97 13.81
C SER A 26 -0.66 12.23 15.29
N LYS A 27 -0.68 11.17 16.12
CA LYS A 27 -0.91 11.22 17.58
C LYS A 27 -2.23 11.90 17.98
N ALA A 28 -3.20 11.97 17.04
CA ALA A 28 -4.52 12.48 17.38
C ALA A 28 -5.19 11.54 18.37
N ASP A 29 -5.84 12.11 19.38
CA ASP A 29 -6.69 11.37 20.32
C ASP A 29 -8.05 11.13 19.63
N SER A 30 -8.24 9.92 19.13
CA SER A 30 -9.41 9.55 18.35
C SER A 30 -9.65 8.04 18.40
N ASP A 31 -10.92 7.66 18.50
CA ASP A 31 -11.34 6.26 18.39
C ASP A 31 -11.26 5.71 16.96
N SER A 32 -11.10 6.59 15.96
CA SER A 32 -10.91 6.20 14.55
C SER A 32 -9.45 6.29 14.18
N THR A 33 -8.91 5.20 13.66
CA THR A 33 -7.53 5.12 13.17
C THR A 33 -7.53 4.81 11.68
N VAL A 34 -6.65 5.48 10.94
CA VAL A 34 -6.31 5.15 9.56
C VAL A 34 -4.90 4.59 9.53
N LEU A 35 -4.72 3.41 8.95
CA LEU A 35 -3.43 2.77 8.74
C LEU A 35 -3.07 2.83 7.26
N LEU A 36 -2.00 3.56 6.92
CA LEU A 36 -1.49 3.73 5.56
C LEU A 36 -0.28 2.80 5.36
N LEU A 37 -0.32 1.97 4.32
CA LEU A 37 0.72 1.00 3.97
C LEU A 37 1.52 1.54 2.78
N SER A 38 2.84 1.68 2.93
CA SER A 38 3.69 2.21 1.86
C SER A 38 3.61 1.39 0.58
N PRO A 39 3.56 2.04 -0.58
CA PRO A 39 3.69 1.38 -1.88
C PRO A 39 5.15 1.09 -2.23
N TRP A 40 5.40 0.28 -3.27
CA TRP A 40 6.72 -0.08 -3.77
C TRP A 40 6.97 0.49 -5.18
N PRO A 41 8.14 1.02 -5.49
CA PRO A 41 9.35 1.13 -4.68
C PRO A 41 9.51 2.49 -3.97
N GLU A 42 8.46 2.98 -3.39
CA GLU A 42 8.42 4.22 -2.61
C GLU A 42 8.57 3.93 -1.10
N SER A 43 8.14 4.87 -0.27
CA SER A 43 8.05 4.76 1.18
C SER A 43 6.75 5.37 1.70
N LEU A 44 6.55 5.41 3.00
CA LEU A 44 5.40 6.07 3.63
C LEU A 44 5.26 7.56 3.26
N TRP A 45 6.29 8.20 2.70
CA TRP A 45 6.22 9.56 2.19
C TRP A 45 5.34 9.71 0.94
N ALA A 46 4.95 8.61 0.32
CA ALA A 46 3.93 8.59 -0.74
C ALA A 46 2.62 9.26 -0.31
N PHE A 47 2.33 9.21 1.00
CA PHE A 47 1.11 9.81 1.55
C PHE A 47 1.26 11.27 2.02
N ARG A 48 2.42 11.92 1.80
CA ARG A 48 2.69 13.28 2.30
C ARG A 48 1.65 14.32 1.84
N ARG A 49 1.15 14.18 0.61
CA ARG A 49 0.19 15.12 0.02
C ARG A 49 -1.23 14.97 0.58
N ILE A 50 -1.56 13.80 1.09
CA ILE A 50 -2.88 13.53 1.67
C ILE A 50 -2.85 13.52 3.21
N TRP A 51 -1.66 13.47 3.82
CA TRP A 51 -1.46 13.29 5.26
C TRP A 51 -2.28 14.25 6.12
N GLY A 52 -2.15 15.56 5.89
CA GLY A 52 -2.85 16.56 6.70
C GLY A 52 -4.36 16.46 6.61
N ARG A 53 -4.90 16.09 5.45
CA ARG A 53 -6.34 15.93 5.22
C ARG A 53 -6.89 14.70 5.94
N VAL A 54 -6.16 13.60 5.89
CA VAL A 54 -6.55 12.35 6.57
C VAL A 54 -6.38 12.51 8.08
N ALA A 55 -5.29 13.15 8.54
CA ALA A 55 -5.05 13.42 9.96
C ALA A 55 -6.09 14.34 10.62
N ALA A 56 -6.78 15.16 9.82
CA ALA A 56 -7.90 15.97 10.31
C ALA A 56 -9.14 15.14 10.71
N LEU A 57 -9.23 13.87 10.29
CA LEU A 57 -10.36 12.96 10.60
C LEU A 57 -10.14 12.15 11.88
N GLY A 58 -8.88 11.99 12.32
CA GLY A 58 -8.55 11.17 13.46
C GLY A 58 -7.07 10.78 13.49
N ARG A 59 -6.77 9.69 14.20
CA ARG A 59 -5.41 9.18 14.24
C ARG A 59 -5.01 8.55 12.91
N VAL A 60 -3.87 8.97 12.38
CA VAL A 60 -3.27 8.38 11.17
C VAL A 60 -1.92 7.78 11.53
N VAL A 61 -1.72 6.54 11.16
CA VAL A 61 -0.44 5.85 11.26
C VAL A 61 -0.05 5.40 9.86
N ALA A 62 1.09 5.85 9.36
CA ALA A 62 1.69 5.36 8.12
C ALA A 62 2.89 4.49 8.46
N ILE A 63 3.09 3.40 7.74
CA ILE A 63 4.22 2.50 7.93
C ILE A 63 4.89 2.16 6.61
N ASP A 64 6.19 1.96 6.66
CA ASP A 64 6.88 1.15 5.67
C ASP A 64 6.69 -0.31 6.03
N LEU A 65 6.16 -1.13 5.11
CA LEU A 65 6.00 -2.56 5.33
C LEU A 65 7.36 -3.24 5.61
N PRO A 66 7.41 -4.39 6.31
CA PRO A 66 8.66 -5.13 6.50
C PRO A 66 9.37 -5.42 5.17
N GLY A 67 10.62 -4.96 5.05
CA GLY A 67 11.43 -5.11 3.83
C GLY A 67 11.23 -4.01 2.78
N PHE A 68 10.30 -3.09 3.00
CA PHE A 68 10.03 -1.93 2.14
C PHE A 68 10.45 -0.64 2.82
N GLY A 69 10.60 0.41 2.00
CA GLY A 69 11.00 1.71 2.52
C GLY A 69 12.25 1.57 3.40
N HIS A 70 12.23 2.21 4.55
CA HIS A 70 13.32 2.14 5.53
C HIS A 70 13.04 1.19 6.71
N SER A 71 11.99 0.37 6.64
CA SER A 71 11.76 -0.70 7.62
C SER A 71 12.74 -1.84 7.43
N ASP A 72 13.16 -2.46 8.54
CA ASP A 72 13.93 -3.70 8.45
C ASP A 72 13.09 -4.79 7.77
N GLY A 73 13.78 -5.74 7.11
CA GLY A 73 13.13 -6.86 6.45
C GLY A 73 13.71 -8.19 6.92
N ARG A 74 12.84 -9.18 6.97
CA ARG A 74 13.23 -10.60 7.08
C ARG A 74 12.60 -11.32 5.88
N PRO A 75 13.37 -12.18 5.16
CA PRO A 75 12.85 -12.85 3.95
C PRO A 75 11.49 -13.52 4.14
N GLU A 76 11.26 -14.11 5.32
CA GLU A 76 10.01 -14.77 5.68
C GLU A 76 8.80 -13.83 5.87
N LEU A 77 9.02 -12.52 5.96
CA LEU A 77 7.97 -11.51 6.06
C LEU A 77 7.71 -10.78 4.75
N ILE A 78 8.56 -10.99 3.72
CA ILE A 78 8.44 -10.32 2.42
C ILE A 78 7.63 -11.20 1.47
N ALA A 79 6.38 -11.45 1.86
CA ALA A 79 5.37 -12.13 1.06
C ALA A 79 3.98 -11.61 1.43
N PRO A 80 3.00 -11.62 0.52
CA PRO A 80 1.66 -11.04 0.77
C PRO A 80 0.98 -11.58 2.04
N ASP A 81 0.94 -12.89 2.21
CA ASP A 81 0.26 -13.55 3.33
C ASP A 81 0.94 -13.30 4.68
N THR A 82 2.27 -13.36 4.71
CA THR A 82 3.04 -13.12 5.95
C THR A 82 3.06 -11.64 6.31
N SER A 83 3.03 -10.73 5.31
CA SER A 83 2.81 -9.30 5.54
C SER A 83 1.42 -9.03 6.14
N GLY A 84 0.37 -9.68 5.64
CA GLY A 84 -0.98 -9.59 6.22
C GLY A 84 -1.01 -10.08 7.68
N ALA A 85 -0.35 -11.20 7.98
CA ALA A 85 -0.23 -11.72 9.33
C ALA A 85 0.61 -10.80 10.25
N PHE A 86 1.65 -10.16 9.72
CA PHE A 86 2.43 -9.16 10.44
C PHE A 86 1.59 -7.93 10.78
N LEU A 87 0.78 -7.43 9.84
CA LEU A 87 -0.12 -6.31 10.06
C LEU A 87 -1.12 -6.58 11.18
N ALA A 88 -1.68 -7.80 11.26
CA ALA A 88 -2.57 -8.18 12.35
C ALA A 88 -1.87 -8.04 13.73
N ARG A 89 -0.62 -8.52 13.84
CA ARG A 89 0.17 -8.37 15.08
C ARG A 89 0.51 -6.91 15.37
N LEU A 90 0.88 -6.12 14.35
CA LEU A 90 1.19 -4.71 14.50
C LEU A 90 -0.02 -3.92 15.02
N ILE A 91 -1.21 -4.18 14.49
CA ILE A 91 -2.46 -3.56 14.94
C ILE A 91 -2.68 -3.82 16.43
N ASP A 92 -2.49 -5.07 16.88
CA ASP A 92 -2.64 -5.46 18.28
C ASP A 92 -1.57 -4.82 19.17
N GLU A 93 -0.28 -4.97 18.82
CA GLU A 93 0.84 -4.47 19.63
C GLU A 93 0.89 -2.94 19.73
N TRP A 94 0.41 -2.25 18.71
CA TRP A 94 0.41 -0.78 18.68
C TRP A 94 -0.91 -0.17 19.17
N GLY A 95 -1.90 -1.00 19.47
CA GLY A 95 -3.19 -0.57 19.97
C GLY A 95 -3.95 0.30 18.97
N LEU A 96 -4.01 -0.13 17.70
CA LEU A 96 -4.65 0.63 16.64
C LEU A 96 -6.16 0.38 16.54
N GLY A 97 -6.70 -0.56 17.36
CA GLY A 97 -8.11 -0.97 17.27
C GLY A 97 -8.40 -1.70 15.97
N ALA A 98 -9.49 -1.33 15.30
CA ALA A 98 -9.80 -1.79 13.95
C ALA A 98 -9.68 -0.60 12.97
N PRO A 99 -8.50 -0.35 12.39
CA PRO A 99 -8.30 0.81 11.53
C PRO A 99 -9.04 0.70 10.19
N HIS A 100 -9.24 1.86 9.54
CA HIS A 100 -9.41 1.92 8.10
C HIS A 100 -8.03 1.71 7.45
N VAL A 101 -7.88 0.67 6.64
CA VAL A 101 -6.58 0.33 6.03
C VAL A 101 -6.53 0.87 4.61
N VAL A 102 -5.53 1.69 4.32
CA VAL A 102 -5.24 2.22 2.98
C VAL A 102 -3.94 1.58 2.49
N GLY A 103 -4.06 0.72 1.51
CA GLY A 103 -2.93 -0.06 1.00
C GLY A 103 -2.92 -0.13 -0.53
N PRO A 104 -2.37 0.88 -1.22
CA PRO A 104 -2.16 0.81 -2.66
C PRO A 104 -1.00 -0.14 -3.00
N ASP A 105 -0.91 -0.55 -4.26
CA ASP A 105 0.17 -1.36 -4.83
C ASP A 105 0.43 -2.65 -4.04
N VAL A 106 1.64 -2.91 -3.54
CA VAL A 106 1.95 -4.10 -2.69
C VAL A 106 1.11 -4.13 -1.41
N GLY A 107 0.70 -2.96 -0.91
CA GLY A 107 -0.21 -2.83 0.22
C GLY A 107 -1.58 -3.46 -0.05
N THR A 108 -2.02 -3.53 -1.31
CA THR A 108 -3.29 -4.19 -1.70
C THR A 108 -3.30 -5.66 -1.31
N ALA A 109 -2.28 -6.41 -1.69
CA ALA A 109 -2.22 -7.84 -1.37
C ALA A 109 -2.08 -8.08 0.13
N ALA A 110 -1.22 -7.31 0.82
CA ALA A 110 -1.05 -7.40 2.27
C ALA A 110 -2.36 -7.09 3.04
N ALA A 111 -3.08 -6.04 2.63
CA ALA A 111 -4.36 -5.65 3.22
C ALA A 111 -5.46 -6.70 2.99
N LEU A 112 -5.52 -7.29 1.80
CA LEU A 112 -6.47 -8.36 1.49
C LEU A 112 -6.21 -9.62 2.32
N PHE A 113 -4.96 -10.05 2.49
CA PHE A 113 -4.63 -11.17 3.36
C PHE A 113 -4.92 -10.86 4.84
N LEU A 114 -4.65 -9.64 5.31
CA LEU A 114 -5.05 -9.20 6.65
C LEU A 114 -6.56 -9.31 6.82
N ALA A 115 -7.32 -8.73 5.90
CA ALA A 115 -8.78 -8.69 5.95
C ALA A 115 -9.43 -10.08 5.90
N ALA A 116 -8.88 -11.00 5.09
CA ALA A 116 -9.39 -12.36 5.01
C ALA A 116 -9.09 -13.20 6.26
N LYS A 117 -7.94 -12.97 6.91
CA LYS A 117 -7.47 -13.82 8.02
C LYS A 117 -7.76 -13.23 9.41
N ALA A 118 -7.98 -11.93 9.50
CA ALA A 118 -8.28 -11.21 10.75
C ALA A 118 -9.31 -10.09 10.52
N PRO A 119 -10.52 -10.44 10.02
CA PRO A 119 -11.52 -9.46 9.60
C PRO A 119 -11.97 -8.52 10.73
N GLU A 120 -11.93 -8.97 11.98
CA GLU A 120 -12.27 -8.16 13.16
C GLU A 120 -11.29 -7.01 13.42
N ARG A 121 -10.12 -7.02 12.81
CA ARG A 121 -9.08 -5.99 12.91
C ARG A 121 -9.14 -4.92 11.81
N VAL A 122 -10.17 -4.94 10.98
CA VAL A 122 -10.28 -4.02 9.84
C VAL A 122 -11.69 -3.45 9.77
N THR A 123 -11.80 -2.14 9.83
CA THR A 123 -13.10 -1.45 9.67
C THR A 123 -13.49 -1.36 8.20
N SER A 124 -12.54 -0.97 7.33
CA SER A 124 -12.73 -0.91 5.88
C SER A 124 -11.38 -0.91 5.17
N LEU A 125 -11.42 -1.14 3.87
CA LEU A 125 -10.25 -1.09 2.99
C LEU A 125 -10.36 0.05 1.98
N THR A 126 -9.22 0.69 1.67
CA THR A 126 -8.98 1.43 0.42
C THR A 126 -7.74 0.81 -0.22
N ILE A 127 -7.93 0.16 -1.35
CA ILE A 127 -6.90 -0.63 -2.06
C ILE A 127 -6.92 -0.31 -3.55
N GLY A 128 -5.94 -0.78 -4.31
CA GLY A 128 -5.89 -0.67 -5.77
C GLY A 128 -4.45 -0.66 -6.29
N GLY A 129 -4.27 -0.89 -7.59
CA GLY A 129 -2.97 -0.95 -8.22
C GLY A 129 -2.10 -2.15 -7.80
N GLY A 130 -2.68 -3.18 -7.20
CA GLY A 130 -2.00 -4.43 -6.88
C GLY A 130 -2.26 -5.53 -7.92
N ALA A 131 -1.23 -6.27 -8.34
CA ALA A 131 -1.34 -7.36 -9.31
C ALA A 131 -1.87 -8.64 -8.66
N VAL A 132 -3.11 -8.62 -8.19
CA VAL A 132 -3.73 -9.68 -7.37
C VAL A 132 -4.65 -10.62 -8.13
N ARG A 133 -4.90 -10.34 -9.41
CA ARG A 133 -5.72 -11.21 -10.27
C ARG A 133 -5.08 -12.58 -10.49
N PHE A 134 -5.91 -13.59 -10.65
CA PHE A 134 -5.48 -14.91 -11.10
C PHE A 134 -6.33 -15.38 -12.28
N PRO A 135 -5.73 -15.79 -13.41
CA PRO A 135 -4.29 -15.78 -13.72
C PRO A 135 -3.67 -14.38 -13.61
N ILE A 136 -2.36 -14.33 -13.28
CA ILE A 136 -1.66 -13.06 -13.08
C ILE A 136 -1.69 -12.23 -14.36
N GLU A 137 -1.96 -10.96 -14.19
CA GLU A 137 -1.93 -9.98 -15.26
C GLU A 137 -1.09 -8.78 -14.76
N ALA A 138 0.10 -8.64 -15.30
CA ALA A 138 1.06 -7.59 -14.99
C ALA A 138 1.77 -7.16 -16.27
N GLY A 139 2.25 -5.93 -16.32
CA GLY A 139 2.96 -5.34 -17.44
C GLY A 139 4.37 -4.86 -17.09
N GLY A 140 5.11 -4.42 -18.10
CA GLY A 140 6.39 -3.74 -17.97
C GLY A 140 7.39 -4.44 -17.03
N ALA A 141 8.13 -3.64 -16.27
CA ALA A 141 9.16 -4.13 -15.35
C ALA A 141 8.59 -5.03 -14.24
N LEU A 142 7.34 -4.83 -13.81
CA LEU A 142 6.73 -5.69 -12.80
C LEU A 142 6.59 -7.12 -13.31
N LYS A 143 6.13 -7.31 -14.54
CA LYS A 143 6.05 -8.62 -15.18
C LYS A 143 7.42 -9.28 -15.27
N ASP A 144 8.43 -8.54 -15.71
CA ASP A 144 9.80 -9.04 -15.85
C ASP A 144 10.37 -9.52 -14.50
N ILE A 145 10.06 -8.82 -13.40
CA ILE A 145 10.47 -9.20 -12.06
C ILE A 145 9.73 -10.45 -11.57
N ILE A 146 8.44 -10.54 -11.80
CA ILE A 146 7.63 -11.71 -11.42
C ILE A 146 8.10 -12.96 -12.14
N GLU A 147 8.35 -12.86 -13.45
CA GLU A 147 8.75 -13.97 -14.33
C GLU A 147 10.26 -14.26 -14.33
N ALA A 148 11.07 -13.40 -13.69
CA ALA A 148 12.53 -13.59 -13.65
C ALA A 148 12.89 -14.99 -13.09
N PRO A 149 13.84 -15.71 -13.68
CA PRO A 149 14.19 -17.06 -13.27
C PRO A 149 14.78 -17.11 -11.85
N SER A 150 15.39 -16.02 -11.38
CA SER A 150 15.90 -15.90 -10.02
C SER A 150 15.99 -14.44 -9.58
N LEU A 151 16.16 -14.20 -8.28
CA LEU A 151 16.45 -12.87 -7.73
C LEU A 151 17.81 -12.31 -8.19
N ASP A 152 18.70 -13.14 -8.69
CA ASP A 152 20.03 -12.68 -9.14
C ASP A 152 19.92 -11.74 -10.36
N VAL A 153 18.88 -11.92 -11.18
CA VAL A 153 18.57 -10.99 -12.27
C VAL A 153 18.24 -9.60 -11.70
N VAL A 154 17.42 -9.55 -10.65
CA VAL A 154 17.02 -8.28 -9.99
C VAL A 154 18.22 -7.67 -9.24
N ARG A 155 19.08 -8.50 -8.60
CA ARG A 155 20.30 -8.04 -7.93
C ARG A 155 21.32 -7.42 -8.90
N GLY A 156 21.27 -7.80 -10.18
CA GLY A 156 22.11 -7.21 -11.23
C GLY A 156 21.68 -5.80 -11.65
N LEU A 157 20.51 -5.35 -11.25
CA LEU A 157 20.00 -4.01 -11.56
C LEU A 157 20.61 -3.00 -10.58
N ASP A 158 21.02 -1.83 -11.12
CA ASP A 158 21.36 -0.68 -10.28
C ASP A 158 20.06 -0.09 -9.69
N ALA A 159 19.86 -0.27 -8.38
CA ALA A 159 18.63 0.13 -7.71
C ALA A 159 18.39 1.64 -7.82
N ARG A 160 19.42 2.47 -7.59
CA ARG A 160 19.28 3.93 -7.63
C ARG A 160 18.87 4.43 -9.01
N THR A 161 19.49 3.90 -10.05
CA THR A 161 19.14 4.25 -11.44
C THR A 161 17.74 3.78 -11.80
N ASN A 162 17.38 2.54 -11.48
CA ASN A 162 16.09 1.98 -11.88
C ASN A 162 14.92 2.59 -11.10
N ILE A 163 15.06 2.76 -9.78
CA ILE A 163 14.02 3.39 -8.95
C ILE A 163 13.90 4.86 -9.29
N GLY A 164 15.02 5.58 -9.41
CA GLY A 164 15.01 6.99 -9.80
C GLY A 164 14.29 7.20 -11.13
N ALA A 165 14.62 6.40 -12.15
CA ALA A 165 13.97 6.47 -13.46
C ALA A 165 12.47 6.11 -13.38
N ALA A 166 12.09 5.10 -12.59
CA ALA A 166 10.68 4.73 -12.39
C ALA A 166 9.90 5.86 -11.72
N VAL A 167 10.43 6.45 -10.65
CA VAL A 167 9.82 7.57 -9.93
C VAL A 167 9.71 8.80 -10.83
N GLU A 168 10.77 9.17 -11.54
CA GLU A 168 10.76 10.31 -12.47
C GLU A 168 9.79 10.13 -13.63
N THR A 169 9.66 8.93 -14.16
CA THR A 169 8.78 8.63 -15.30
C THR A 169 7.33 8.51 -14.87
N ALA A 170 7.08 7.78 -13.79
CA ALA A 170 5.73 7.46 -13.36
C ALA A 170 5.08 8.57 -12.52
N ALA A 171 5.88 9.36 -11.80
CA ALA A 171 5.39 10.46 -10.99
C ALA A 171 6.24 11.73 -11.16
N PRO A 172 6.22 12.37 -12.37
CA PRO A 172 7.00 13.59 -12.63
C PRO A 172 6.59 14.77 -11.74
N SER A 173 5.52 14.62 -10.96
CA SER A 173 5.09 15.59 -9.95
C SER A 173 5.89 15.52 -8.65
N ILE A 174 6.76 14.51 -8.48
CA ILE A 174 7.68 14.44 -7.33
C ILE A 174 8.86 15.36 -7.63
N THR A 175 8.77 16.57 -7.14
CA THR A 175 9.78 17.62 -7.37
C THR A 175 10.64 17.88 -6.14
N GLU A 176 10.30 17.29 -5.01
CA GLU A 176 11.03 17.46 -3.75
C GLU A 176 12.25 16.52 -3.69
N PRO A 177 13.49 17.06 -3.69
CA PRO A 177 14.70 16.24 -3.69
C PRO A 177 14.80 15.29 -2.51
N ASP A 178 14.32 15.71 -1.33
CA ASP A 178 14.35 14.88 -0.11
C ASP A 178 13.41 13.67 -0.21
N VAL A 179 12.27 13.82 -0.90
CA VAL A 179 11.34 12.72 -1.16
C VAL A 179 11.94 11.73 -2.14
N HIS A 180 12.52 12.23 -3.23
CA HIS A 180 13.20 11.40 -4.22
C HIS A 180 14.34 10.59 -3.58
N GLU A 181 15.20 11.26 -2.78
CA GLU A 181 16.31 10.58 -2.09
C GLU A 181 15.79 9.58 -1.03
N ASP A 182 14.68 9.87 -0.34
CA ASP A 182 14.07 8.93 0.58
C ASP A 182 13.68 7.63 -0.13
N TYR A 183 13.01 7.72 -1.30
CA TYR A 183 12.61 6.55 -2.07
C TYR A 183 13.81 5.76 -2.59
N VAL A 184 14.77 6.44 -3.19
CA VAL A 184 15.93 5.78 -3.80
C VAL A 184 16.83 5.13 -2.74
N SER A 185 17.16 5.85 -1.65
CA SER A 185 18.04 5.34 -0.61
C SER A 185 17.43 4.18 0.21
N ALA A 186 16.10 4.11 0.26
CA ALA A 186 15.39 3.01 0.93
C ALA A 186 15.75 1.62 0.38
N TYR A 187 16.19 1.56 -0.87
CA TYR A 187 16.44 0.32 -1.57
C TYR A 187 17.92 0.10 -1.94
N ASP A 188 18.81 0.90 -1.37
CA ASP A 188 20.25 0.70 -1.49
C ASP A 188 20.72 -0.65 -0.91
N LEU A 189 21.95 -1.04 -1.20
CA LEU A 189 22.63 -2.21 -0.64
C LEU A 189 21.87 -3.54 -0.86
N GLY A 190 21.22 -3.68 -2.01
CA GLY A 190 20.52 -4.91 -2.40
C GLY A 190 19.10 -5.04 -1.85
N ARG A 191 18.61 -4.06 -1.10
CA ARG A 191 17.24 -4.06 -0.55
C ARG A 191 16.18 -4.08 -1.64
N PHE A 192 16.45 -3.49 -2.83
CA PHE A 192 15.53 -3.55 -3.96
C PHE A 192 15.24 -5.01 -4.38
N ALA A 193 16.29 -5.82 -4.55
CA ALA A 193 16.11 -7.22 -4.91
C ALA A 193 15.43 -8.03 -3.78
N GLU A 194 15.74 -7.73 -2.53
CA GLU A 194 15.08 -8.43 -1.41
C GLU A 194 13.59 -8.06 -1.32
N SER A 195 13.22 -6.77 -1.52
CA SER A 195 11.80 -6.35 -1.55
C SER A 195 11.02 -6.96 -2.72
N ALA A 196 11.67 -7.19 -3.87
CA ALA A 196 11.07 -7.84 -5.03
C ALA A 196 10.62 -9.29 -4.76
N ARG A 197 11.07 -9.94 -3.67
CA ARG A 197 10.54 -11.24 -3.22
C ARG A 197 9.02 -11.21 -3.10
N PHE A 198 8.46 -10.12 -2.62
CA PHE A 198 7.03 -9.98 -2.41
C PHE A 198 6.23 -10.28 -3.67
N VAL A 199 6.51 -9.57 -4.76
CA VAL A 199 5.80 -9.74 -6.04
C VAL A 199 6.13 -11.10 -6.71
N ARG A 200 7.28 -11.68 -6.41
CA ARG A 200 7.64 -13.01 -6.88
C ARG A 200 6.89 -14.14 -6.18
N HIS A 201 6.22 -13.87 -5.06
CA HIS A 201 5.28 -14.80 -4.45
C HIS A 201 3.87 -14.75 -5.07
N TYR A 202 3.55 -13.80 -5.95
CA TYR A 202 2.22 -13.73 -6.58
C TYR A 202 1.80 -15.01 -7.32
N PRO A 203 2.67 -15.73 -8.09
CA PRO A 203 2.28 -16.98 -8.74
C PRO A 203 1.77 -18.05 -7.77
N GLU A 204 2.31 -18.09 -6.57
CA GLU A 204 1.94 -19.07 -5.53
C GLU A 204 0.77 -18.58 -4.67
N GLN A 205 0.69 -17.27 -4.41
CA GLN A 205 -0.25 -16.71 -3.45
C GLN A 205 -1.54 -16.16 -4.04
N ASN A 206 -1.54 -15.71 -5.30
CA ASN A 206 -2.77 -15.22 -5.93
C ASN A 206 -3.84 -16.30 -6.07
N PRO A 207 -3.53 -17.59 -6.36
CA PRO A 207 -4.53 -18.67 -6.29
C PRO A 207 -5.15 -18.80 -4.88
N VAL A 208 -4.34 -18.68 -3.83
CA VAL A 208 -4.82 -18.72 -2.43
C VAL A 208 -5.70 -17.51 -2.13
N LEU A 209 -5.24 -16.33 -2.54
CA LEU A 209 -6.00 -15.09 -2.34
C LEU A 209 -7.33 -15.13 -3.08
N ARG A 210 -7.37 -15.60 -4.33
CA ARG A 210 -8.61 -15.79 -5.10
C ARG A 210 -9.69 -16.52 -4.31
N ASP A 211 -9.29 -17.60 -3.62
CA ASP A 211 -10.23 -18.43 -2.86
C ASP A 211 -10.69 -17.75 -1.55
N LEU A 212 -9.93 -16.77 -1.07
CA LEU A 212 -10.23 -15.98 0.12
C LEU A 212 -11.07 -14.72 -0.17
N LEU A 213 -10.94 -14.11 -1.35
CA LEU A 213 -11.60 -12.83 -1.69
C LEU A 213 -13.11 -12.83 -1.39
N PRO A 214 -13.91 -13.89 -1.71
CA PRO A 214 -15.34 -13.90 -1.40
C PRO A 214 -15.66 -13.86 0.11
N THR A 215 -14.70 -14.12 0.99
CA THR A 215 -14.89 -14.09 2.45
C THR A 215 -14.67 -12.70 3.04
N ILE A 216 -14.12 -11.76 2.26
CA ILE A 216 -13.85 -10.38 2.69
C ILE A 216 -15.13 -9.57 2.57
N THR A 217 -15.83 -9.40 3.69
CA THR A 217 -17.16 -8.76 3.75
C THR A 217 -17.13 -7.31 4.22
N MET A 218 -15.98 -6.82 4.75
CA MET A 218 -15.88 -5.43 5.14
C MET A 218 -15.96 -4.51 3.92
N PRO A 219 -16.47 -3.28 4.09
CA PRO A 219 -16.51 -2.31 3.01
C PRO A 219 -15.14 -2.09 2.39
N THR A 220 -15.06 -2.17 1.08
CA THR A 220 -13.80 -2.02 0.32
C THR A 220 -13.99 -0.98 -0.78
N GLN A 221 -13.13 0.03 -0.78
CA GLN A 221 -13.00 1.00 -1.85
C GLN A 221 -11.77 0.62 -2.70
N ILE A 222 -11.94 0.54 -4.02
CA ILE A 222 -10.87 0.25 -4.96
C ILE A 222 -10.56 1.54 -5.71
N VAL A 223 -9.34 2.08 -5.55
CA VAL A 223 -8.90 3.33 -6.16
C VAL A 223 -7.58 3.10 -6.89
N ALA A 224 -7.54 3.28 -8.20
CA ALA A 224 -6.34 3.08 -9.00
C ALA A 224 -6.36 3.92 -10.27
N GLY A 225 -5.19 4.11 -10.87
CA GLY A 225 -5.07 4.76 -12.16
C GLY A 225 -5.66 3.90 -13.28
N ARG A 226 -6.35 4.56 -14.21
CA ARG A 226 -6.93 3.89 -15.38
C ARG A 226 -5.86 3.48 -16.40
N ASP A 227 -4.82 4.28 -16.50
CA ASP A 227 -3.74 4.14 -17.48
C ASP A 227 -2.50 3.46 -16.86
N ASP A 228 -2.71 2.54 -15.93
CA ASP A 228 -1.65 1.77 -15.26
C ASP A 228 -1.09 0.69 -16.18
N ASP A 229 0.14 0.90 -16.67
CA ASP A 229 0.86 -0.04 -17.56
C ASP A 229 1.54 -1.19 -16.79
N LEU A 230 1.71 -1.07 -15.46
CA LEU A 230 2.33 -2.09 -14.62
C LEU A 230 1.30 -3.07 -14.05
N VAL A 231 0.17 -2.55 -13.59
CA VAL A 231 -0.96 -3.33 -13.09
C VAL A 231 -2.21 -2.95 -13.88
N PRO A 232 -2.49 -3.63 -14.98
CA PRO A 232 -3.61 -3.34 -15.86
C PRO A 232 -4.94 -3.19 -15.09
N TRP A 233 -5.78 -2.26 -15.53
CA TRP A 233 -7.06 -1.92 -14.90
C TRP A 233 -7.94 -3.14 -14.60
N SER A 234 -7.85 -4.20 -15.41
CA SER A 234 -8.53 -5.48 -15.22
C SER A 234 -8.28 -6.16 -13.86
N ASN A 235 -7.16 -5.83 -13.17
CA ASN A 235 -6.93 -6.30 -11.79
C ASN A 235 -7.93 -5.66 -10.81
N ASN A 236 -8.23 -4.39 -11.00
CA ASN A 236 -9.17 -3.64 -10.15
C ASN A 236 -10.62 -4.04 -10.43
N GLU A 237 -10.98 -4.25 -11.72
CA GLU A 237 -12.28 -4.81 -12.10
C GLU A 237 -12.49 -6.21 -11.52
N TYR A 238 -11.49 -7.07 -11.61
CA TYR A 238 -11.53 -8.40 -11.01
C TYR A 238 -11.79 -8.34 -9.49
N LEU A 239 -11.11 -7.45 -8.76
CA LEU A 239 -11.37 -7.26 -7.33
C LEU A 239 -12.81 -6.82 -7.08
N HIS A 240 -13.33 -5.88 -7.88
CA HIS A 240 -14.70 -5.39 -7.75
C HIS A 240 -15.72 -6.49 -8.00
N ASP A 241 -15.46 -7.34 -9.00
CA ASP A 241 -16.36 -8.44 -9.37
C ASP A 241 -16.45 -9.54 -8.29
N VAL A 242 -15.37 -9.78 -7.55
CA VAL A 242 -15.29 -10.89 -6.59
C VAL A 242 -15.49 -10.49 -5.12
N LEU A 243 -15.23 -9.23 -4.76
CA LEU A 243 -15.43 -8.72 -3.41
C LEU A 243 -16.92 -8.43 -3.16
N PRO A 244 -17.55 -9.03 -2.13
CA PRO A 244 -19.01 -8.92 -1.91
C PRO A 244 -19.50 -7.50 -1.60
N ASN A 245 -18.61 -6.62 -1.14
CA ASN A 245 -18.97 -5.30 -0.64
C ASN A 245 -17.92 -4.25 -1.06
N SER A 246 -17.88 -3.95 -2.36
CA SER A 246 -16.87 -3.04 -2.91
C SER A 246 -17.47 -1.97 -3.81
N GLU A 247 -16.77 -0.83 -3.90
CA GLU A 247 -16.95 0.19 -4.93
C GLU A 247 -15.62 0.49 -5.61
N ILE A 248 -15.65 0.92 -6.87
CA ILE A 248 -14.47 1.13 -7.70
C ILE A 248 -14.42 2.54 -8.27
N HIS A 249 -13.26 3.19 -8.16
CA HIS A 249 -13.02 4.56 -8.57
C HIS A 249 -11.77 4.64 -9.46
N PRO A 250 -11.93 4.72 -10.78
CA PRO A 250 -10.81 4.98 -11.69
C PRO A 250 -10.36 6.43 -11.58
N LEU A 251 -9.04 6.64 -11.47
CA LEU A 251 -8.42 7.95 -11.58
C LEU A 251 -7.80 8.15 -12.96
N ASP A 252 -7.73 9.39 -13.40
CA ASP A 252 -7.00 9.80 -14.62
C ASP A 252 -5.50 9.86 -14.29
N ALA A 253 -4.90 8.70 -14.15
CA ALA A 253 -3.53 8.49 -13.68
C ALA A 253 -3.01 7.13 -14.14
N GLY A 254 -1.68 6.97 -14.10
CA GLY A 254 -0.99 5.68 -14.24
C GLY A 254 -0.86 4.96 -12.89
N HIS A 255 0.21 4.15 -12.76
CA HIS A 255 0.42 3.28 -11.61
C HIS A 255 0.48 4.03 -10.26
N PHE A 256 1.17 5.16 -10.20
CA PHE A 256 1.35 5.94 -8.96
C PHE A 256 0.20 6.94 -8.75
N ALA A 257 -1.04 6.45 -8.74
CA ALA A 257 -2.24 7.28 -8.68
C ALA A 257 -2.26 8.24 -7.47
N TRP A 258 -1.73 7.83 -6.32
CA TRP A 258 -1.61 8.65 -5.10
C TRP A 258 -0.62 9.82 -5.24
N GLU A 259 0.36 9.72 -6.15
CA GLU A 259 1.31 10.79 -6.49
C GLU A 259 0.84 11.62 -7.68
N GLN A 260 0.22 11.00 -8.69
CA GLN A 260 -0.18 11.65 -9.93
C GLN A 260 -1.50 12.41 -9.80
N ALA A 261 -2.43 11.91 -8.99
CA ALA A 261 -3.74 12.51 -8.72
C ALA A 261 -4.02 12.64 -7.20
N PRO A 262 -3.11 13.28 -6.41
CA PRO A 262 -3.17 13.24 -4.94
C PRO A 262 -4.42 13.91 -4.37
N GLU A 263 -4.95 14.96 -5.03
CA GLU A 263 -6.13 15.66 -4.58
C GLU A 263 -7.38 14.78 -4.69
N GLU A 264 -7.52 14.07 -5.81
CA GLU A 264 -8.65 13.19 -6.06
C GLU A 264 -8.54 11.93 -5.21
N TYR A 265 -7.37 11.27 -5.21
CA TYR A 265 -7.08 10.13 -4.35
C TYR A 265 -7.37 10.45 -2.88
N GLY A 266 -6.82 11.57 -2.38
CA GLY A 266 -7.03 12.02 -1.00
C GLY A 266 -8.49 12.35 -0.69
N SER A 267 -9.24 12.90 -1.64
CA SER A 267 -10.68 13.18 -1.45
C SER A 267 -11.47 11.90 -1.29
N LEU A 268 -11.18 10.87 -2.09
CA LEU A 268 -11.81 9.56 -1.98
C LEU A 268 -11.50 8.89 -0.64
N VAL A 269 -10.24 8.91 -0.19
CA VAL A 269 -9.85 8.37 1.13
C VAL A 269 -10.57 9.10 2.26
N VAL A 270 -10.61 10.45 2.22
CA VAL A 270 -11.26 11.27 3.23
C VAL A 270 -12.76 10.99 3.29
N ASP A 271 -13.45 10.98 2.15
CA ASP A 271 -14.90 10.66 2.09
C ASP A 271 -15.18 9.26 2.63
N TRP A 272 -14.37 8.28 2.22
CA TRP A 272 -14.51 6.89 2.67
C TRP A 272 -14.40 6.75 4.19
N VAL A 273 -13.35 7.28 4.77
CA VAL A 273 -13.09 7.25 6.21
C VAL A 273 -14.16 8.03 6.98
N SER A 274 -14.60 9.18 6.47
CA SER A 274 -15.62 10.03 7.10
C SER A 274 -17.02 9.40 7.14
N GLY A 275 -17.22 8.24 6.56
CA GLY A 275 -18.48 7.52 6.59
C GLY A 275 -18.94 6.96 5.25
N GLY A 276 -18.22 7.25 4.15
CA GLY A 276 -18.50 6.71 2.82
C GLY A 276 -18.57 5.18 2.82
N HIS A 277 -17.68 4.54 3.58
CA HIS A 277 -17.64 3.09 3.77
C HIS A 277 -18.99 2.47 4.22
N ARG A 278 -19.86 3.25 4.85
CA ARG A 278 -21.18 2.77 5.27
C ARG A 278 -22.16 2.63 4.11
N ARG A 279 -21.93 3.34 3.00
CA ARG A 279 -22.76 3.26 1.79
C ARG A 279 -22.61 1.92 1.09
N ALA A 280 -21.42 1.36 1.10
CA ALA A 280 -21.13 0.06 0.52
C ALA A 280 -21.92 -1.11 1.17
N ARG A 281 -22.49 -0.92 2.36
CA ARG A 281 -23.34 -1.90 3.05
C ARG A 281 -24.83 -1.83 2.67
N GLY A 282 -25.23 -0.88 1.85
CA GLY A 282 -26.63 -0.56 1.51
C GLY A 282 -27.11 -1.07 0.16
N GLY A 283 -26.37 -1.98 -0.51
CA GLY A 283 -26.74 -2.59 -1.77
C GLY A 283 -27.44 -3.94 -1.59
#